data_5d784cefa044902715c182ab0e3124a5
#
_entry.id   5d784cefa044902715c182ab0e3124a5
#
_cell.length_a   1.000
_cell.length_b   1.000
_cell.length_c   1.000
_cell.angle_alpha   90.00
_cell.angle_beta   90.00
_cell.angle_gamma   90.00
#
_symmetry.space_group_name_H-M   'P 1'
#
loop_
_entity.id
_entity.type
_entity.pdbx_description
1 polymer ?
#
loop_
_entity_poly.entity_id
_entity_poly.type
_entity_poly.pdbx_seq_one_letter_code
_entity_poly.pdbx_strand_id
1 'polypeptide(L)'
;MANTLNLPVGIENFEEIRQLGFYYIDKTRLIEQLLQGWGKVTLFTRPRRFGKTLNMSMLKSFFEIGADKSLFDGLYMSGNKELCAEYMGKYPVIFLSLKGVDGLDFTTARRMLCAILKNELDRHYYLKTSDALTDEDRTQFGKMLQGTDENIEDSVRMLSKLLFKHFGQKVVILIDEYDVPLDKAFQNGYYKEMVSLIKGLFGQALKTNEFLQFAVLTGCLRISKESIFTGLNNFKVMSITDSRFDEQFGFTDKEVRKLLSDYGMDSHFDEIKEWYDGYHFGRADVYCPWDVINHVDHLRDDSDAKPQTYWINSSGNSLVRRLINRADSSTKDEIERLIAGEAIEKVIRLDLTYDEIDNSIDNIWSVLFTTGYLTKIGEVKLPDSESYAYKLVIPNKEVREVFILQIQEWFKDVVANENDTMKLLSRAILDKDEQQIARQLNIVMGRMISILDIKAPDDMKENFYHGLLLGLLRGSNPGWLIKSNRESGDGFSDILIKPEDPDAGIIIEVKYAKEIKGLDAACDAAMAQIKDKRYDEALRDEDRCNILAYGIAFCRKRCRVVGEKL
;
A
#
# COMPACT_ATOMS: atom_id res chain seq x y z
N MET A 1 -16.69 -33.28 -9.45
CA MET A 1 -16.04 -32.02 -9.08
C MET A 1 -15.44 -31.47 -10.35
N ALA A 2 -15.82 -30.27 -10.78
CA ALA A 2 -15.16 -29.60 -11.89
C ALA A 2 -13.68 -29.46 -11.53
N ASN A 3 -12.80 -29.70 -12.49
CA ASN A 3 -11.34 -29.58 -12.31
C ASN A 3 -11.04 -28.08 -12.16
N THR A 4 -11.19 -27.53 -10.95
CA THR A 4 -10.90 -26.12 -10.69
C THR A 4 -9.39 -25.91 -10.84
N LEU A 5 -9.02 -24.95 -11.71
CA LEU A 5 -7.62 -24.58 -11.93
C LEU A 5 -7.01 -24.06 -10.61
N ASN A 6 -5.70 -24.15 -10.47
CA ASN A 6 -5.01 -23.51 -9.34
C ASN A 6 -4.97 -21.99 -9.52
N LEU A 7 -5.00 -21.26 -8.41
CA LEU A 7 -4.86 -19.80 -8.40
C LEU A 7 -3.38 -19.39 -8.46
N PRO A 8 -3.01 -18.36 -9.23
CA PRO A 8 -1.62 -17.95 -9.43
C PRO A 8 -1.11 -17.08 -8.28
N VAL A 9 -1.19 -17.55 -7.03
CA VAL A 9 -0.71 -16.81 -5.86
C VAL A 9 0.81 -16.64 -5.97
N GLY A 10 1.27 -15.38 -6.01
CA GLY A 10 2.70 -15.06 -6.10
C GLY A 10 3.35 -15.26 -7.48
N ILE A 11 2.60 -15.66 -8.52
CA ILE A 11 3.12 -15.85 -9.87
C ILE A 11 2.90 -14.57 -10.68
N GLU A 12 4.00 -13.98 -11.15
CA GLU A 12 4.00 -12.72 -11.92
C GLU A 12 4.38 -12.94 -13.40
N ASN A 13 4.58 -14.19 -13.82
CA ASN A 13 4.98 -14.55 -15.17
C ASN A 13 3.78 -15.12 -15.96
N PHE A 14 3.38 -14.44 -17.04
CA PHE A 14 2.27 -14.85 -17.89
C PHE A 14 2.49 -16.23 -18.55
N GLU A 15 3.70 -16.48 -19.05
CA GLU A 15 4.06 -17.76 -19.68
C GLU A 15 3.89 -18.92 -18.68
N GLU A 16 4.41 -18.76 -17.47
CA GLU A 16 4.29 -19.76 -16.39
C GLU A 16 2.82 -20.04 -16.04
N ILE A 17 2.00 -18.98 -15.88
CA ILE A 17 0.56 -19.13 -15.63
C ILE A 17 -0.12 -19.96 -16.70
N ARG A 18 0.19 -19.68 -17.97
CA ARG A 18 -0.46 -20.34 -19.10
C ARG A 18 0.02 -21.77 -19.31
N GLN A 19 1.33 -22.02 -19.18
CA GLN A 19 1.93 -23.35 -19.36
C GLN A 19 1.52 -24.32 -18.26
N LEU A 20 1.46 -23.85 -17.02
CA LEU A 20 1.09 -24.68 -15.87
C LEU A 20 -0.44 -24.77 -15.67
N GLY A 21 -1.24 -24.05 -16.47
CA GLY A 21 -2.68 -24.12 -16.43
C GLY A 21 -3.30 -23.49 -15.17
N PHE A 22 -2.72 -22.42 -14.66
CA PHE A 22 -3.32 -21.63 -13.58
C PHE A 22 -4.51 -20.81 -14.10
N TYR A 23 -5.39 -20.42 -13.18
CA TYR A 23 -6.50 -19.53 -13.50
C TYR A 23 -5.98 -18.16 -13.92
N TYR A 24 -6.42 -17.68 -15.08
CA TYR A 24 -6.00 -16.37 -15.61
C TYR A 24 -7.20 -15.50 -15.94
N ILE A 25 -7.28 -14.32 -15.32
CA ILE A 25 -8.25 -13.29 -15.70
C ILE A 25 -7.70 -12.53 -16.89
N ASP A 26 -8.39 -12.65 -18.02
CA ASP A 26 -7.91 -12.20 -19.32
C ASP A 26 -7.81 -10.67 -19.43
N LYS A 27 -6.58 -10.16 -19.49
CA LYS A 27 -6.24 -8.74 -19.72
C LYS A 27 -5.60 -8.49 -21.08
N THR A 28 -5.69 -9.46 -22.02
CA THR A 28 -5.04 -9.33 -23.33
C THR A 28 -5.63 -8.24 -24.22
N ARG A 29 -6.80 -7.68 -23.89
CA ARG A 29 -7.34 -6.48 -24.52
C ARG A 29 -6.43 -5.25 -24.36
N LEU A 30 -5.56 -5.24 -23.35
CA LEU A 30 -4.49 -4.24 -23.20
C LEU A 30 -3.63 -4.13 -24.47
N ILE A 31 -3.32 -5.27 -25.11
CA ILE A 31 -2.51 -5.32 -26.35
C ILE A 31 -3.22 -4.57 -27.47
N GLU A 32 -4.51 -4.87 -27.71
CA GLU A 32 -5.31 -4.19 -28.73
C GLU A 32 -5.36 -2.67 -28.49
N GLN A 33 -5.70 -2.27 -27.25
CA GLN A 33 -5.76 -0.86 -26.88
C GLN A 33 -4.38 -0.15 -27.04
N LEU A 34 -3.29 -0.84 -26.72
CA LEU A 34 -1.94 -0.33 -26.91
C LEU A 34 -1.65 -0.11 -28.40
N LEU A 35 -1.92 -1.10 -29.23
CA LEU A 35 -1.64 -1.05 -30.68
C LEU A 35 -2.52 -0.02 -31.42
N GLN A 36 -3.76 0.17 -31.03
CA GLN A 36 -4.66 1.17 -31.64
C GLN A 36 -4.26 2.62 -31.34
N GLY A 37 -3.46 2.90 -30.37
CA GLY A 37 -3.18 4.28 -29.98
C GLY A 37 -1.84 4.45 -29.29
N TRP A 38 -0.86 3.66 -29.70
CA TRP A 38 0.47 3.73 -29.18
C TRP A 38 1.14 5.08 -29.41
N GLY A 39 1.86 5.53 -28.37
CA GLY A 39 2.90 6.54 -28.52
C GLY A 39 4.24 5.86 -28.69
N LYS A 40 5.28 6.62 -29.01
CA LYS A 40 6.64 6.07 -29.06
C LYS A 40 7.07 5.49 -27.72
N VAL A 41 6.66 6.13 -26.61
CA VAL A 41 6.87 5.65 -25.25
C VAL A 41 5.57 5.80 -24.46
N THR A 42 5.07 4.73 -23.86
CA THR A 42 3.88 4.73 -23.01
C THR A 42 4.26 4.35 -21.58
N LEU A 43 3.91 5.18 -20.60
CA LEU A 43 4.06 4.91 -19.18
C LEU A 43 2.70 4.63 -18.55
N PHE A 44 2.57 3.49 -17.90
CA PHE A 44 1.43 3.19 -17.04
C PHE A 44 1.81 3.44 -15.58
N THR A 45 1.10 4.36 -14.92
CA THR A 45 1.21 4.53 -13.48
C THR A 45 -0.02 3.93 -12.80
N ARG A 46 0.21 2.90 -11.98
CA ARG A 46 -0.83 2.18 -11.24
C ARG A 46 -0.31 1.84 -9.84
N PRO A 47 -1.17 1.75 -8.84
CA PRO A 47 -0.77 1.33 -7.50
C PRO A 47 -0.05 -0.03 -7.51
N ARG A 48 0.62 -0.37 -6.42
CA ARG A 48 1.22 -1.69 -6.25
C ARG A 48 0.13 -2.78 -6.25
N ARG A 49 0.47 -3.99 -6.69
CA ARG A 49 -0.43 -5.17 -6.70
C ARG A 49 -1.58 -5.15 -7.73
N PHE A 50 -1.57 -4.20 -8.67
CA PHE A 50 -2.57 -4.10 -9.75
C PHE A 50 -2.16 -4.79 -11.06
N GLY A 51 -1.31 -5.82 -11.00
CA GLY A 51 -0.98 -6.67 -12.17
C GLY A 51 -0.01 -6.04 -13.18
N LYS A 52 0.76 -4.99 -12.83
CA LYS A 52 1.72 -4.33 -13.73
C LYS A 52 2.72 -5.32 -14.32
N THR A 53 3.43 -6.05 -13.48
CA THR A 53 4.48 -7.02 -13.88
C THR A 53 3.91 -8.14 -14.75
N LEU A 54 2.74 -8.68 -14.39
CA LEU A 54 2.07 -9.72 -15.16
C LEU A 54 1.68 -9.23 -16.57
N ASN A 55 1.14 -8.01 -16.67
CA ASN A 55 0.83 -7.40 -17.96
C ASN A 55 2.09 -7.14 -18.80
N MET A 56 3.20 -6.74 -18.18
CA MET A 56 4.48 -6.58 -18.88
C MET A 56 5.02 -7.92 -19.38
N SER A 57 4.92 -8.99 -18.59
CA SER A 57 5.26 -10.36 -19.00
C SER A 57 4.37 -10.83 -20.16
N MET A 58 3.07 -10.55 -20.13
CA MET A 58 2.13 -10.83 -21.22
C MET A 58 2.52 -10.08 -22.50
N LEU A 59 2.87 -8.80 -22.43
CA LEU A 59 3.33 -8.02 -23.60
C LEU A 59 4.62 -8.61 -24.19
N LYS A 60 5.57 -9.01 -23.33
CA LYS A 60 6.79 -9.71 -23.78
C LYS A 60 6.44 -10.97 -24.57
N SER A 61 5.62 -11.87 -24.00
CA SER A 61 5.20 -13.12 -24.67
C SER A 61 4.42 -12.88 -25.96
N PHE A 62 3.74 -11.75 -26.10
CA PHE A 62 3.02 -11.42 -27.34
C PHE A 62 3.95 -10.93 -28.45
N PHE A 63 4.88 -10.02 -28.16
CA PHE A 63 5.67 -9.36 -29.20
C PHE A 63 6.94 -10.13 -29.58
N GLU A 64 7.52 -10.91 -28.65
CA GLU A 64 8.85 -11.50 -28.80
C GLU A 64 8.92 -12.54 -29.90
N ILE A 65 9.94 -12.40 -30.77
CA ILE A 65 10.27 -13.39 -31.81
C ILE A 65 10.62 -14.73 -31.14
N GLY A 66 9.96 -15.80 -31.59
CA GLY A 66 10.19 -17.15 -31.07
C GLY A 66 9.34 -17.50 -29.84
N ALA A 67 8.54 -16.56 -29.30
CA ALA A 67 7.61 -16.86 -28.20
C ALA A 67 6.50 -17.83 -28.64
N ASP A 68 6.04 -18.64 -27.68
CA ASP A 68 4.96 -19.60 -27.91
C ASP A 68 3.62 -18.89 -28.08
N LYS A 69 3.09 -18.90 -29.27
CA LYS A 69 1.79 -18.25 -29.62
C LYS A 69 0.59 -18.95 -28.99
N SER A 70 0.72 -20.24 -28.66
CA SER A 70 -0.37 -21.01 -28.04
C SER A 70 -0.74 -20.52 -26.63
N LEU A 71 0.14 -19.75 -25.97
CA LEU A 71 -0.14 -19.10 -24.69
C LEU A 71 -1.38 -18.18 -24.74
N PHE A 72 -1.72 -17.69 -25.92
CA PHE A 72 -2.88 -16.79 -26.13
C PHE A 72 -4.16 -17.53 -26.56
N ASP A 73 -4.11 -18.85 -26.77
CA ASP A 73 -5.26 -19.63 -27.20
C ASP A 73 -6.43 -19.50 -26.19
N GLY A 74 -7.61 -19.20 -26.73
CA GLY A 74 -8.82 -18.98 -25.93
C GLY A 74 -8.92 -17.62 -25.22
N LEU A 75 -7.91 -16.76 -25.33
CA LEU A 75 -7.93 -15.40 -24.78
C LEU A 75 -8.49 -14.39 -25.80
N TYR A 76 -8.96 -13.24 -25.32
CA TYR A 76 -9.55 -12.17 -26.15
C TYR A 76 -8.69 -11.82 -27.36
N MET A 77 -7.39 -11.65 -27.17
CA MET A 77 -6.47 -11.22 -28.22
C MET A 77 -6.37 -12.25 -29.37
N SER A 78 -6.48 -13.55 -29.08
CA SER A 78 -6.44 -14.60 -30.10
C SER A 78 -7.61 -14.52 -31.10
N GLY A 79 -8.68 -13.84 -30.74
CA GLY A 79 -9.82 -13.53 -31.61
C GLY A 79 -9.52 -12.46 -32.67
N ASN A 80 -8.55 -11.56 -32.39
CA ASN A 80 -8.15 -10.50 -33.32
C ASN A 80 -7.06 -11.00 -34.29
N LYS A 81 -7.50 -11.69 -35.36
CA LYS A 81 -6.60 -12.34 -36.31
C LYS A 81 -5.66 -11.37 -37.04
N GLU A 82 -6.11 -10.15 -37.31
CA GLU A 82 -5.33 -9.14 -38.04
C GLU A 82 -4.16 -8.66 -37.19
N LEU A 83 -4.43 -8.21 -35.96
CA LEU A 83 -3.38 -7.77 -35.05
C LEU A 83 -2.41 -8.90 -34.67
N CYS A 84 -2.91 -10.13 -34.48
CA CYS A 84 -2.04 -11.29 -34.26
C CYS A 84 -1.13 -11.57 -35.46
N ALA A 85 -1.64 -11.52 -36.69
CA ALA A 85 -0.83 -11.75 -37.87
C ALA A 85 0.25 -10.68 -38.08
N GLU A 86 -0.08 -9.41 -37.75
CA GLU A 86 0.81 -8.28 -37.93
C GLU A 86 1.88 -8.16 -36.82
N TYR A 87 1.52 -8.42 -35.55
CA TYR A 87 2.37 -8.06 -34.41
C TYR A 87 2.86 -9.25 -33.58
N MET A 88 2.12 -10.36 -33.48
CA MET A 88 2.44 -11.46 -32.58
C MET A 88 3.71 -12.21 -33.00
N GLY A 89 4.72 -12.18 -32.13
CA GLY A 89 6.02 -12.84 -32.37
C GLY A 89 6.83 -12.20 -33.48
N LYS A 90 6.74 -10.88 -33.66
CA LYS A 90 7.38 -10.16 -34.79
C LYS A 90 8.53 -9.25 -34.40
N TYR A 91 8.75 -9.01 -33.12
CA TYR A 91 9.72 -8.01 -32.65
C TYR A 91 10.76 -8.64 -31.73
N PRO A 92 12.04 -8.23 -31.81
CA PRO A 92 12.96 -8.46 -30.71
C PRO A 92 12.50 -7.61 -29.52
N VAL A 93 12.54 -8.19 -28.31
CA VAL A 93 12.09 -7.56 -27.08
C VAL A 93 13.25 -7.43 -26.11
N ILE A 94 13.45 -6.23 -25.55
CA ILE A 94 14.30 -5.98 -24.39
C ILE A 94 13.38 -5.83 -23.18
N PHE A 95 13.57 -6.66 -22.15
CA PHE A 95 12.74 -6.66 -20.94
C PHE A 95 13.59 -6.41 -19.70
N LEU A 96 13.33 -5.30 -19.01
CA LEU A 96 14.06 -4.90 -17.82
C LEU A 96 13.07 -4.74 -16.64
N SER A 97 13.20 -5.55 -15.60
CA SER A 97 12.50 -5.29 -14.33
C SER A 97 13.47 -4.66 -13.34
N LEU A 98 13.16 -3.41 -12.94
CA LEU A 98 14.00 -2.67 -11.99
C LEU A 98 13.59 -2.89 -10.52
N LYS A 99 12.68 -3.83 -10.26
CA LYS A 99 12.16 -4.20 -8.94
C LYS A 99 13.26 -4.51 -7.92
N GLY A 100 14.37 -5.11 -8.35
CA GLY A 100 15.48 -5.52 -7.49
C GLY A 100 16.58 -4.47 -7.33
N VAL A 101 16.41 -3.22 -7.78
CA VAL A 101 17.43 -2.17 -7.60
C VAL A 101 17.12 -1.40 -6.31
N ASP A 102 17.48 -1.98 -5.17
CA ASP A 102 17.12 -1.52 -3.82
C ASP A 102 18.34 -1.37 -2.87
N GLY A 103 19.54 -1.16 -3.44
CA GLY A 103 20.78 -1.01 -2.68
C GLY A 103 20.71 0.09 -1.63
N LEU A 104 21.39 -0.12 -0.49
CA LEU A 104 21.46 0.86 0.61
C LEU A 104 22.35 2.06 0.28
N ASP A 105 23.18 1.96 -0.74
CA ASP A 105 24.05 3.02 -1.25
C ASP A 105 24.08 2.99 -2.78
N PHE A 106 24.56 4.08 -3.40
CA PHE A 106 24.60 4.24 -4.85
C PHE A 106 25.44 3.16 -5.55
N THR A 107 26.58 2.79 -4.98
CA THR A 107 27.48 1.80 -5.58
C THR A 107 26.82 0.43 -5.66
N THR A 108 26.15 0.03 -4.58
CA THR A 108 25.39 -1.22 -4.51
C THR A 108 24.22 -1.22 -5.48
N ALA A 109 23.40 -0.14 -5.50
CA ALA A 109 22.28 -0.01 -6.41
C ALA A 109 22.71 -0.01 -7.89
N ARG A 110 23.81 0.68 -8.22
CA ARG A 110 24.39 0.69 -9.56
C ARG A 110 24.83 -0.71 -9.98
N ARG A 111 25.49 -1.45 -9.09
CA ARG A 111 25.89 -2.85 -9.35
C ARG A 111 24.68 -3.75 -9.60
N MET A 112 23.57 -3.57 -8.84
CA MET A 112 22.33 -4.31 -9.07
C MET A 112 21.73 -4.00 -10.44
N LEU A 113 21.72 -2.73 -10.85
CA LEU A 113 21.28 -2.33 -12.19
C LEU A 113 22.16 -2.96 -13.28
N CYS A 114 23.48 -2.95 -13.10
CA CYS A 114 24.41 -3.64 -14.02
C CYS A 114 24.09 -5.15 -14.13
N ALA A 115 23.76 -5.81 -13.03
CA ALA A 115 23.41 -7.23 -13.05
C ALA A 115 22.11 -7.49 -13.85
N ILE A 116 21.10 -6.63 -13.71
CA ILE A 116 19.85 -6.72 -14.50
C ILE A 116 20.16 -6.56 -15.99
N LEU A 117 20.94 -5.56 -16.37
CA LEU A 117 21.35 -5.34 -17.76
C LEU A 117 22.16 -6.51 -18.30
N LYS A 118 23.06 -7.08 -17.50
CA LYS A 118 23.84 -8.26 -17.88
C LYS A 118 22.95 -9.48 -18.11
N ASN A 119 21.98 -9.74 -17.22
CA ASN A 119 21.04 -10.85 -17.40
C ASN A 119 20.25 -10.70 -18.72
N GLU A 120 19.88 -9.47 -19.07
CA GLU A 120 19.20 -9.21 -20.34
C GLU A 120 20.15 -9.43 -21.54
N LEU A 121 21.42 -9.03 -21.46
CA LEU A 121 22.41 -9.33 -22.47
C LEU A 121 22.64 -10.84 -22.62
N ASP A 122 22.73 -11.58 -21.52
CA ASP A 122 22.89 -13.04 -21.51
C ASP A 122 21.70 -13.75 -22.19
N ARG A 123 20.47 -13.21 -22.06
CA ARG A 123 19.29 -13.70 -22.78
C ARG A 123 19.47 -13.61 -24.32
N HIS A 124 20.23 -12.65 -24.79
CA HIS A 124 20.57 -12.45 -26.20
C HIS A 124 21.98 -12.96 -26.59
N TYR A 125 22.50 -13.95 -25.86
CA TYR A 125 23.88 -14.46 -26.07
C TYR A 125 24.15 -14.92 -27.50
N TYR A 126 23.12 -15.36 -28.25
CA TYR A 126 23.21 -15.74 -29.65
C TYR A 126 23.77 -14.64 -30.58
N LEU A 127 23.70 -13.37 -30.16
CA LEU A 127 24.33 -12.27 -30.92
C LEU A 127 25.83 -12.39 -31.02
N LYS A 128 26.50 -13.11 -30.11
CA LYS A 128 27.96 -13.35 -30.14
C LYS A 128 28.41 -14.13 -31.37
N THR A 129 27.55 -14.96 -31.93
CA THR A 129 27.84 -15.81 -33.10
C THR A 129 26.96 -15.47 -34.32
N SER A 130 26.28 -14.33 -34.28
CA SER A 130 25.37 -13.92 -35.37
C SER A 130 26.16 -13.55 -36.65
N ASP A 131 25.79 -14.16 -37.75
CA ASP A 131 26.36 -13.85 -39.08
C ASP A 131 25.89 -12.50 -39.63
N ALA A 132 24.79 -11.96 -39.09
CA ALA A 132 24.25 -10.64 -39.45
C ALA A 132 25.04 -9.47 -38.81
N LEU A 133 25.94 -9.78 -37.87
CA LEU A 133 26.78 -8.81 -37.17
C LEU A 133 28.22 -8.81 -37.72
N THR A 134 28.83 -7.63 -37.75
CA THR A 134 30.26 -7.49 -38.06
C THR A 134 31.12 -8.00 -36.90
N ASP A 135 32.40 -8.24 -37.14
CA ASP A 135 33.38 -8.63 -36.10
C ASP A 135 33.48 -7.55 -35.01
N GLU A 136 33.38 -6.31 -35.41
CA GLU A 136 33.36 -5.16 -34.48
C GLU A 136 32.11 -5.18 -33.57
N ASP A 137 30.92 -5.45 -34.15
CA ASP A 137 29.67 -5.57 -33.40
C ASP A 137 29.73 -6.74 -32.40
N ARG A 138 30.26 -7.91 -32.82
CA ARG A 138 30.45 -9.07 -31.94
C ARG A 138 31.45 -8.79 -30.81
N THR A 139 32.53 -8.09 -31.12
CA THR A 139 33.53 -7.65 -30.14
C THR A 139 32.92 -6.67 -29.14
N GLN A 140 32.10 -5.71 -29.60
CA GLN A 140 31.41 -4.76 -28.76
C GLN A 140 30.41 -5.47 -27.83
N PHE A 141 29.63 -6.42 -28.37
CA PHE A 141 28.71 -7.23 -27.55
C PHE A 141 29.47 -8.04 -26.49
N GLY A 142 30.63 -8.63 -26.86
CA GLY A 142 31.49 -9.34 -25.93
C GLY A 142 32.00 -8.47 -24.77
N LYS A 143 32.32 -7.20 -25.03
CA LYS A 143 32.69 -6.24 -23.97
C LYS A 143 31.52 -5.93 -23.05
N MET A 144 30.29 -5.74 -23.59
CA MET A 144 29.10 -5.53 -22.80
C MET A 144 28.81 -6.70 -21.86
N LEU A 145 28.97 -7.94 -22.30
CA LEU A 145 28.81 -9.15 -21.48
C LEU A 145 29.83 -9.25 -20.34
N GLN A 146 31.04 -8.70 -20.51
CA GLN A 146 32.04 -8.66 -19.44
C GLN A 146 31.72 -7.66 -18.33
N GLY A 147 30.71 -6.82 -18.53
CA GLY A 147 30.19 -5.94 -17.47
C GLY A 147 31.13 -4.78 -17.12
N THR A 148 31.85 -4.22 -18.12
CA THR A 148 32.59 -2.97 -17.89
C THR A 148 31.61 -1.84 -17.61
N ASP A 149 31.71 -1.26 -16.41
CA ASP A 149 30.88 -0.19 -15.86
C ASP A 149 30.86 1.10 -16.71
N GLU A 150 31.75 1.21 -17.71
CA GLU A 150 32.05 2.48 -18.37
C GLU A 150 30.95 3.01 -19.30
N ASN A 151 29.95 2.19 -19.69
CA ASN A 151 28.93 2.58 -20.67
C ASN A 151 27.51 2.05 -20.34
N ILE A 152 27.16 1.99 -19.08
CA ILE A 152 25.86 1.49 -18.63
C ILE A 152 24.70 2.29 -19.27
N GLU A 153 24.86 3.59 -19.42
CA GLU A 153 23.83 4.50 -19.96
C GLU A 153 23.49 4.22 -21.43
N ASP A 154 24.46 3.74 -22.22
CA ASP A 154 24.29 3.43 -23.65
C ASP A 154 23.94 1.95 -23.92
N SER A 155 23.97 1.10 -22.91
CA SER A 155 23.87 -0.35 -23.04
C SER A 155 22.58 -0.80 -23.74
N VAL A 156 21.43 -0.24 -23.38
CA VAL A 156 20.11 -0.59 -23.96
C VAL A 156 20.01 -0.13 -25.41
N ARG A 157 20.51 1.04 -25.74
CA ARG A 157 20.55 1.54 -27.13
C ARG A 157 21.47 0.67 -27.99
N MET A 158 22.63 0.32 -27.47
CA MET A 158 23.57 -0.56 -28.17
C MET A 158 22.97 -1.95 -28.41
N LEU A 159 22.33 -2.55 -27.39
CA LEU A 159 21.63 -3.83 -27.56
C LEU A 159 20.52 -3.71 -28.62
N SER A 160 19.76 -2.61 -28.60
CA SER A 160 18.72 -2.35 -29.62
C SER A 160 19.30 -2.32 -31.04
N LYS A 161 20.47 -1.70 -31.23
CA LYS A 161 21.20 -1.68 -32.53
C LYS A 161 21.57 -3.07 -32.98
N LEU A 162 22.14 -3.88 -32.10
CA LEU A 162 22.60 -5.24 -32.43
C LEU A 162 21.42 -6.16 -32.76
N LEU A 163 20.33 -6.08 -32.01
CA LEU A 163 19.09 -6.81 -32.28
C LEU A 163 18.46 -6.39 -33.60
N PHE A 164 18.42 -5.08 -33.89
CA PHE A 164 17.93 -4.58 -35.18
C PHE A 164 18.78 -5.13 -36.37
N LYS A 165 20.11 -5.15 -36.24
CA LYS A 165 20.99 -5.73 -37.27
C LYS A 165 20.75 -7.22 -37.45
N HIS A 166 20.49 -7.95 -36.35
CA HIS A 166 20.28 -9.40 -36.38
C HIS A 166 18.92 -9.79 -37.01
N PHE A 167 17.85 -9.14 -36.59
CA PHE A 167 16.48 -9.51 -36.98
C PHE A 167 15.90 -8.67 -38.15
N GLY A 168 16.51 -7.55 -38.50
CA GLY A 168 15.98 -6.60 -39.47
C GLY A 168 14.71 -5.86 -38.98
N GLN A 169 14.39 -6.00 -37.68
CA GLN A 169 13.19 -5.46 -37.07
C GLN A 169 13.55 -4.52 -35.89
N LYS A 170 12.83 -3.39 -35.77
CA LYS A 170 12.98 -2.49 -34.63
C LYS A 170 12.56 -3.18 -33.31
N VAL A 171 13.14 -2.72 -32.22
CA VAL A 171 13.04 -3.36 -30.90
C VAL A 171 11.86 -2.80 -30.10
N VAL A 172 11.12 -3.65 -29.42
CA VAL A 172 10.21 -3.27 -28.35
C VAL A 172 10.96 -3.28 -27.01
N ILE A 173 10.88 -2.18 -26.26
CA ILE A 173 11.52 -2.07 -24.94
C ILE A 173 10.42 -2.06 -23.88
N LEU A 174 10.53 -2.97 -22.91
CA LEU A 174 9.61 -3.11 -21.78
C LEU A 174 10.40 -2.90 -20.48
N ILE A 175 10.01 -1.88 -19.68
CA ILE A 175 10.68 -1.56 -18.42
C ILE A 175 9.63 -1.58 -17.29
N ASP A 176 9.77 -2.56 -16.40
CA ASP A 176 8.88 -2.73 -15.27
C ASP A 176 9.44 -2.10 -14.00
N GLU A 177 8.55 -1.45 -13.21
CA GLU A 177 8.87 -0.77 -11.94
C GLU A 177 10.03 0.24 -12.04
N TYR A 178 9.96 1.12 -13.04
CA TYR A 178 11.01 2.10 -13.36
C TYR A 178 11.36 3.06 -12.21
N ASP A 179 10.42 3.28 -11.30
CA ASP A 179 10.51 4.21 -10.18
C ASP A 179 11.11 3.61 -8.91
N VAL A 180 11.23 2.28 -8.81
CA VAL A 180 11.80 1.61 -7.62
C VAL A 180 13.23 2.06 -7.30
N PRO A 181 14.18 2.15 -8.26
CA PRO A 181 15.52 2.66 -7.97
C PRO A 181 15.53 4.08 -7.39
N LEU A 182 14.58 4.91 -7.83
CA LEU A 182 14.46 6.30 -7.40
C LEU A 182 13.84 6.41 -6.01
N ASP A 183 12.80 5.62 -5.73
CA ASP A 183 12.19 5.52 -4.40
C ASP A 183 13.22 5.07 -3.35
N LYS A 184 13.98 4.01 -3.64
CA LYS A 184 15.02 3.50 -2.75
C LYS A 184 16.19 4.47 -2.58
N ALA A 185 16.61 5.12 -3.66
CA ALA A 185 17.64 6.15 -3.60
C ALA A 185 17.23 7.36 -2.75
N PHE A 186 15.95 7.77 -2.83
CA PHE A 186 15.41 8.82 -2.00
C PHE A 186 15.41 8.42 -0.52
N GLN A 187 14.94 7.21 -0.20
CA GLN A 187 14.92 6.70 1.17
C GLN A 187 16.32 6.58 1.80
N ASN A 188 17.35 6.29 0.99
CA ASN A 188 18.72 6.03 1.43
C ASN A 188 19.70 7.19 1.16
N GLY A 189 19.23 8.34 0.63
CA GLY A 189 19.99 9.59 0.56
C GLY A 189 20.94 9.74 -0.63
N TYR A 190 20.85 8.90 -1.68
CA TYR A 190 21.66 8.99 -2.91
C TYR A 190 20.81 9.29 -4.17
N TYR A 191 19.70 10.02 -3.97
CA TYR A 191 18.69 10.26 -5.01
C TYR A 191 19.24 10.95 -6.27
N LYS A 192 20.07 11.99 -6.09
CA LYS A 192 20.60 12.79 -7.21
C LYS A 192 21.48 11.98 -8.15
N GLU A 193 22.30 11.12 -7.59
CA GLU A 193 23.19 10.22 -8.35
C GLU A 193 22.36 9.20 -9.15
N MET A 194 21.33 8.63 -8.53
CA MET A 194 20.44 7.67 -9.20
C MET A 194 19.62 8.33 -10.30
N VAL A 195 19.07 9.53 -10.07
CA VAL A 195 18.37 10.33 -11.09
C VAL A 195 19.27 10.56 -12.31
N SER A 196 20.54 10.94 -12.09
CA SER A 196 21.49 11.16 -13.19
C SER A 196 21.72 9.91 -14.01
N LEU A 197 21.92 8.76 -13.37
CA LEU A 197 22.14 7.48 -14.01
C LEU A 197 20.92 7.00 -14.82
N ILE A 198 19.73 7.01 -14.21
CA ILE A 198 18.49 6.59 -14.88
C ILE A 198 18.13 7.52 -16.04
N LYS A 199 18.36 8.83 -15.89
CA LYS A 199 18.20 9.81 -16.95
C LYS A 199 19.11 9.52 -18.14
N GLY A 200 20.39 9.21 -17.91
CA GLY A 200 21.34 8.83 -18.95
C GLY A 200 20.84 7.58 -19.69
N LEU A 201 20.52 6.52 -18.96
CA LEU A 201 20.03 5.24 -19.50
C LEU A 201 18.76 5.42 -20.35
N PHE A 202 17.72 6.07 -19.79
CA PHE A 202 16.45 6.26 -20.50
C PHE A 202 16.55 7.28 -21.64
N GLY A 203 17.40 8.30 -21.50
CA GLY A 203 17.67 9.25 -22.56
C GLY A 203 18.22 8.57 -23.82
N GLN A 204 19.19 7.69 -23.66
CA GLN A 204 19.76 6.91 -24.77
C GLN A 204 18.78 5.83 -25.27
N ALA A 205 18.13 5.10 -24.40
CA ALA A 205 17.25 3.99 -24.76
C ALA A 205 15.96 4.44 -25.45
N LEU A 206 15.35 5.55 -25.01
CA LEU A 206 13.97 5.91 -25.36
C LEU A 206 13.87 7.18 -26.24
N LYS A 207 14.84 8.13 -26.16
CA LYS A 207 14.77 9.38 -26.88
C LYS A 207 15.54 9.35 -28.19
N THR A 208 16.81 8.92 -28.13
CA THR A 208 17.74 9.01 -29.26
C THR A 208 17.95 7.66 -29.97
N ASN A 209 17.12 6.66 -29.65
CA ASN A 209 17.22 5.31 -30.17
C ASN A 209 16.42 5.18 -31.48
N GLU A 210 17.09 5.23 -32.63
CA GLU A 210 16.49 5.03 -33.95
C GLU A 210 16.00 3.59 -34.19
N PHE A 211 16.53 2.62 -33.43
CA PHE A 211 16.18 1.21 -33.51
C PHE A 211 14.96 0.85 -32.65
N LEU A 212 14.44 1.80 -31.88
CA LEU A 212 13.23 1.62 -31.07
C LEU A 212 11.98 1.56 -31.94
N GLN A 213 11.15 0.52 -31.78
CA GLN A 213 9.80 0.48 -32.32
C GLN A 213 8.87 1.29 -31.44
N PHE A 214 8.70 0.85 -30.21
CA PHE A 214 8.05 1.56 -29.10
C PHE A 214 8.54 1.00 -27.76
N ALA A 215 8.23 1.73 -26.69
CA ALA A 215 8.50 1.29 -25.34
C ALA A 215 7.27 1.38 -24.46
N VAL A 216 7.19 0.46 -23.49
CA VAL A 216 6.20 0.49 -22.42
C VAL A 216 6.94 0.48 -21.07
N LEU A 217 6.56 1.39 -20.20
CA LEU A 217 7.09 1.48 -18.84
C LEU A 217 5.95 1.32 -17.84
N THR A 218 6.24 0.74 -16.68
CA THR A 218 5.32 0.70 -15.54
C THR A 218 5.98 1.22 -14.27
N GLY A 219 5.18 1.86 -13.42
CA GLY A 219 5.58 2.37 -12.11
C GLY A 219 4.38 2.75 -11.24
N CYS A 220 4.63 3.25 -10.03
CA CYS A 220 3.59 3.76 -9.15
C CYS A 220 3.41 5.27 -9.32
N LEU A 221 4.49 6.02 -9.45
CA LEU A 221 4.49 7.47 -9.55
C LEU A 221 4.87 7.95 -10.94
N ARG A 222 4.37 9.12 -11.32
CA ARG A 222 4.84 9.85 -12.49
C ARG A 222 5.95 10.80 -12.07
N ILE A 223 7.20 10.42 -12.24
CA ILE A 223 8.35 11.27 -11.96
C ILE A 223 8.65 12.13 -13.19
N SER A 224 7.85 13.17 -13.43
CA SER A 224 7.91 13.92 -14.69
C SER A 224 8.77 15.18 -14.64
N LYS A 225 8.91 15.83 -13.49
CA LYS A 225 9.64 17.11 -13.37
C LYS A 225 11.13 16.95 -13.20
N GLU A 226 11.59 15.82 -12.72
CA GLU A 226 13.01 15.57 -12.56
C GLU A 226 13.63 15.09 -13.84
N SER A 227 13.73 15.94 -14.83
CA SER A 227 14.64 15.78 -15.96
C SER A 227 14.83 14.37 -16.57
N ILE A 228 14.36 13.27 -15.95
CA ILE A 228 14.44 11.91 -16.48
C ILE A 228 13.70 11.83 -17.81
N PHE A 229 12.50 12.41 -17.85
CA PHE A 229 11.68 12.47 -19.05
C PHE A 229 11.67 13.87 -19.70
N THR A 230 12.44 14.85 -19.16
CA THR A 230 12.54 16.19 -19.74
C THR A 230 13.13 16.12 -21.13
N GLY A 231 12.35 16.55 -22.12
CA GLY A 231 12.73 16.48 -23.53
C GLY A 231 12.32 15.22 -24.26
N LEU A 232 11.58 14.28 -23.63
CA LEU A 232 10.87 13.22 -24.33
C LEU A 232 9.50 13.74 -24.77
N ASN A 233 9.44 14.43 -25.92
CA ASN A 233 8.19 14.99 -26.47
C ASN A 233 7.22 13.90 -26.97
N ASN A 234 7.64 12.67 -27.00
CA ASN A 234 6.92 11.49 -27.49
C ASN A 234 6.42 10.55 -26.36
N PHE A 235 6.37 11.08 -25.13
CA PHE A 235 6.04 10.31 -23.92
C PHE A 235 4.56 10.45 -23.57
N LYS A 236 3.84 9.33 -23.53
CA LYS A 236 2.43 9.26 -23.18
C LYS A 236 2.27 8.63 -21.82
N VAL A 237 1.74 9.37 -20.85
CA VAL A 237 1.46 8.85 -19.51
C VAL A 237 0.00 8.46 -19.41
N MET A 238 -0.26 7.27 -18.88
CA MET A 238 -1.57 6.71 -18.59
C MET A 238 -1.68 6.47 -17.09
N SER A 239 -2.26 7.43 -16.40
CA SER A 239 -2.44 7.44 -14.95
C SER A 239 -3.74 6.74 -14.52
N ILE A 240 -3.99 6.68 -13.22
CA ILE A 240 -5.25 6.17 -12.67
C ILE A 240 -6.46 7.07 -13.01
N THR A 241 -6.24 8.29 -13.50
CA THR A 241 -7.32 9.21 -13.89
C THR A 241 -7.72 9.09 -15.36
N ASP A 242 -6.95 8.36 -16.18
CA ASP A 242 -7.20 8.20 -17.59
C ASP A 242 -8.22 7.07 -17.84
N SER A 243 -9.23 7.35 -18.69
CA SER A 243 -10.26 6.37 -19.06
C SER A 243 -9.79 5.30 -20.06
N ARG A 244 -8.59 5.47 -20.61
CA ARG A 244 -7.97 4.48 -21.46
C ARG A 244 -7.18 3.51 -20.59
N PHE A 245 -7.34 2.21 -20.80
CA PHE A 245 -6.75 1.13 -20.02
C PHE A 245 -7.23 1.05 -18.55
N ASP A 246 -8.38 1.63 -18.23
CA ASP A 246 -8.91 1.68 -16.88
C ASP A 246 -9.32 0.30 -16.35
N GLU A 247 -9.77 -0.63 -17.22
CA GLU A 247 -10.10 -2.02 -16.84
C GLU A 247 -8.93 -3.01 -16.98
N GLN A 248 -7.76 -2.57 -17.51
CA GLN A 248 -6.66 -3.49 -17.81
C GLN A 248 -5.73 -3.74 -16.61
N PHE A 249 -5.86 -2.92 -15.58
CA PHE A 249 -5.15 -3.05 -14.32
C PHE A 249 -6.18 -3.12 -13.19
N GLY A 250 -6.16 -4.20 -12.42
CA GLY A 250 -7.21 -4.50 -11.45
C GLY A 250 -8.25 -5.49 -12.02
N PHE A 251 -9.19 -5.94 -11.18
CA PHE A 251 -10.30 -6.79 -11.60
C PHE A 251 -11.61 -6.01 -11.56
N THR A 252 -12.44 -6.19 -12.55
CA THR A 252 -13.78 -5.62 -12.61
C THR A 252 -14.78 -6.49 -11.83
N ASP A 253 -15.93 -5.92 -11.45
CA ASP A 253 -17.06 -6.64 -10.82
C ASP A 253 -17.41 -7.93 -11.59
N LYS A 254 -17.46 -7.83 -12.93
CA LYS A 254 -17.77 -8.96 -13.80
C LYS A 254 -16.73 -10.09 -13.70
N GLU A 255 -15.46 -9.72 -13.65
CA GLU A 255 -14.35 -10.68 -13.54
C GLU A 255 -14.31 -11.35 -12.18
N VAL A 256 -14.57 -10.59 -11.10
CA VAL A 256 -14.64 -11.15 -9.74
C VAL A 256 -15.83 -12.08 -9.60
N ARG A 257 -17.02 -11.71 -10.09
CA ARG A 257 -18.19 -12.61 -10.09
C ARG A 257 -17.92 -13.89 -10.86
N LYS A 258 -17.27 -13.77 -12.02
CA LYS A 258 -16.91 -14.96 -12.80
C LYS A 258 -15.92 -15.85 -12.05
N LEU A 259 -14.88 -15.28 -11.46
CA LEU A 259 -13.93 -16.01 -10.63
C LEU A 259 -14.65 -16.78 -9.51
N LEU A 260 -15.48 -16.10 -8.73
CA LEU A 260 -16.21 -16.73 -7.63
C LEU A 260 -17.15 -17.84 -8.10
N SER A 261 -17.86 -17.61 -9.21
CA SER A 261 -18.74 -18.63 -9.80
C SER A 261 -17.97 -19.86 -10.30
N ASP A 262 -16.80 -19.66 -10.93
CA ASP A 262 -15.95 -20.76 -11.40
C ASP A 262 -15.43 -21.64 -10.23
N TYR A 263 -15.38 -21.09 -9.00
CA TYR A 263 -14.99 -21.80 -7.78
C TYR A 263 -16.16 -22.18 -6.86
N GLY A 264 -17.41 -21.83 -7.23
CA GLY A 264 -18.60 -22.10 -6.43
C GLY A 264 -18.71 -21.29 -5.14
N MET A 265 -18.16 -20.07 -5.16
CA MET A 265 -18.03 -19.14 -4.02
C MET A 265 -18.87 -17.86 -4.19
N ASP A 266 -19.96 -17.90 -4.95
CA ASP A 266 -20.80 -16.73 -5.28
C ASP A 266 -21.32 -16.02 -4.02
N SER A 267 -21.51 -16.73 -2.90
CA SER A 267 -21.98 -16.18 -1.62
C SER A 267 -21.00 -15.20 -0.97
N HIS A 268 -19.72 -15.23 -1.32
CA HIS A 268 -18.68 -14.35 -0.76
C HIS A 268 -18.51 -13.04 -1.53
N PHE A 269 -19.30 -12.82 -2.58
CA PHE A 269 -19.14 -11.65 -3.44
C PHE A 269 -19.24 -10.32 -2.66
N ASP A 270 -20.28 -10.15 -1.84
CA ASP A 270 -20.50 -8.89 -1.12
C ASP A 270 -19.40 -8.62 -0.07
N GLU A 271 -18.90 -9.66 0.59
CA GLU A 271 -17.78 -9.57 1.52
C GLU A 271 -16.48 -9.16 0.80
N ILE A 272 -16.16 -9.80 -0.34
CA ILE A 272 -14.98 -9.46 -1.16
C ILE A 272 -15.10 -8.05 -1.71
N LYS A 273 -16.30 -7.62 -2.11
CA LYS A 273 -16.57 -6.27 -2.57
C LYS A 273 -16.28 -5.23 -1.48
N GLU A 274 -16.78 -5.44 -0.29
CA GLU A 274 -16.60 -4.52 0.83
C GLU A 274 -15.12 -4.37 1.25
N TRP A 275 -14.35 -5.45 1.14
CA TRP A 275 -12.97 -5.50 1.60
C TRP A 275 -11.94 -5.05 0.55
N TYR A 276 -12.15 -5.34 -0.75
CA TYR A 276 -11.09 -5.24 -1.76
C TYR A 276 -11.46 -4.43 -3.01
N ASP A 277 -12.71 -3.95 -3.13
CA ASP A 277 -13.17 -3.06 -4.19
C ASP A 277 -12.84 -1.59 -3.89
N GLY A 278 -13.45 -0.68 -4.64
CA GLY A 278 -13.50 0.76 -4.38
C GLY A 278 -12.39 1.58 -5.02
N TYR A 279 -11.52 0.98 -5.81
CA TYR A 279 -10.56 1.75 -6.61
C TYR A 279 -11.22 2.24 -7.89
N HIS A 280 -11.20 3.56 -8.11
CA HIS A 280 -11.77 4.16 -9.30
C HIS A 280 -10.69 4.59 -10.28
N PHE A 281 -10.52 3.84 -11.38
CA PHE A 281 -9.58 4.16 -12.45
C PHE A 281 -10.34 4.66 -13.67
N GLY A 282 -10.03 5.88 -14.13
CA GLY A 282 -10.72 6.48 -15.27
C GLY A 282 -12.24 6.53 -15.11
N ARG A 283 -12.93 5.52 -15.62
CA ARG A 283 -14.39 5.33 -15.54
C ARG A 283 -14.78 3.98 -14.95
N ALA A 284 -13.80 3.14 -14.61
CA ALA A 284 -14.01 1.79 -14.12
C ALA A 284 -13.77 1.70 -12.61
N ASP A 285 -14.63 0.97 -11.92
CA ASP A 285 -14.39 0.51 -10.56
C ASP A 285 -13.69 -0.85 -10.61
N VAL A 286 -12.61 -0.98 -9.85
CA VAL A 286 -11.75 -2.16 -9.88
C VAL A 286 -11.32 -2.59 -8.48
N TYR A 287 -11.13 -3.91 -8.35
CA TYR A 287 -10.58 -4.56 -7.17
C TYR A 287 -9.06 -4.69 -7.27
N CYS A 288 -8.38 -4.74 -6.14
CA CYS A 288 -6.97 -5.13 -6.11
C CYS A 288 -6.82 -6.64 -6.40
N PRO A 289 -6.15 -7.04 -7.50
CA PRO A 289 -6.04 -8.46 -7.89
C PRO A 289 -5.37 -9.34 -6.85
N TRP A 290 -4.35 -8.83 -6.19
CA TRP A 290 -3.59 -9.55 -5.17
C TRP A 290 -4.49 -9.97 -4.00
N ASP A 291 -5.31 -9.06 -3.51
CA ASP A 291 -6.16 -9.27 -2.34
C ASP A 291 -7.26 -10.28 -2.66
N VAL A 292 -7.92 -10.12 -3.82
CA VAL A 292 -8.96 -11.03 -4.29
C VAL A 292 -8.41 -12.44 -4.47
N ILE A 293 -7.29 -12.62 -5.16
CA ILE A 293 -6.69 -13.94 -5.42
C ILE A 293 -6.29 -14.63 -4.12
N ASN A 294 -5.64 -13.91 -3.20
CA ASN A 294 -5.24 -14.50 -1.90
C ASN A 294 -6.45 -14.89 -1.06
N HIS A 295 -7.49 -14.07 -1.03
CA HIS A 295 -8.68 -14.40 -0.24
C HIS A 295 -9.45 -15.58 -0.83
N VAL A 296 -9.63 -15.63 -2.15
CA VAL A 296 -10.25 -16.78 -2.82
C VAL A 296 -9.44 -18.06 -2.62
N ASP A 297 -8.12 -17.98 -2.57
CA ASP A 297 -7.26 -19.13 -2.27
C ASP A 297 -7.47 -19.62 -0.82
N HIS A 298 -7.56 -18.72 0.16
CA HIS A 298 -7.89 -19.07 1.54
C HIS A 298 -9.30 -19.69 1.66
N LEU A 299 -10.28 -19.18 0.92
CA LEU A 299 -11.64 -19.73 0.89
C LEU A 299 -11.69 -21.16 0.30
N ARG A 300 -10.71 -21.55 -0.54
CA ARG A 300 -10.60 -22.95 -1.01
C ARG A 300 -10.21 -23.92 0.09
N ASP A 301 -9.39 -23.46 1.03
CA ASP A 301 -8.92 -24.27 2.16
C ASP A 301 -9.93 -24.26 3.31
N ASP A 302 -10.58 -23.11 3.55
CA ASP A 302 -11.58 -22.89 4.59
C ASP A 302 -12.71 -21.99 4.07
N SER A 303 -13.89 -22.58 3.85
CA SER A 303 -15.05 -21.86 3.32
C SER A 303 -15.57 -20.75 4.24
N ASP A 304 -15.18 -20.74 5.50
CA ASP A 304 -15.55 -19.72 6.50
C ASP A 304 -14.41 -18.74 6.78
N ALA A 305 -13.31 -18.79 5.98
CA ALA A 305 -12.17 -17.90 6.13
C ALA A 305 -12.58 -16.43 6.08
N LYS A 306 -12.13 -15.66 7.06
CA LYS A 306 -12.42 -14.22 7.12
C LYS A 306 -11.44 -13.42 6.25
N PRO A 307 -11.91 -12.34 5.62
CA PRO A 307 -11.04 -11.43 4.90
C PRO A 307 -9.90 -10.91 5.78
N GLN A 308 -8.74 -10.74 5.17
CA GLN A 308 -7.51 -10.30 5.83
C GLN A 308 -6.89 -9.13 5.05
N THR A 309 -5.95 -8.47 5.71
CA THR A 309 -5.16 -7.39 5.10
C THR A 309 -3.94 -7.98 4.38
N TYR A 310 -4.07 -8.27 3.09
CA TYR A 310 -2.98 -8.82 2.26
C TYR A 310 -2.03 -7.73 1.73
N TRP A 311 -2.56 -6.55 1.50
CA TRP A 311 -1.81 -5.43 0.91
C TRP A 311 -0.82 -4.79 1.89
N ILE A 312 -1.17 -4.69 3.18
CA ILE A 312 -0.34 -4.12 4.27
C ILE A 312 1.05 -4.73 4.31
N ASN A 313 1.14 -6.05 4.22
CA ASN A 313 2.41 -6.77 4.36
C ASN A 313 3.33 -6.63 3.15
N SER A 314 2.86 -5.99 2.08
CA SER A 314 3.56 -5.93 0.80
C SER A 314 4.10 -4.55 0.44
N SER A 315 3.68 -3.48 1.14
CA SER A 315 4.14 -2.10 0.92
C SER A 315 4.54 -1.46 2.24
N GLY A 316 5.62 -0.68 2.23
CA GLY A 316 5.97 0.11 3.41
C GLY A 316 4.89 1.16 3.67
N ASN A 317 4.17 1.05 4.78
CA ASN A 317 3.14 2.00 5.21
C ASN A 317 3.72 3.36 5.65
N SER A 318 4.97 3.62 5.27
CA SER A 318 5.71 4.84 5.61
C SER A 318 5.03 6.12 5.17
N LEU A 319 4.26 6.09 4.07
CA LEU A 319 3.54 7.27 3.56
C LEU A 319 2.41 7.69 4.50
N VAL A 320 1.59 6.75 4.97
CA VAL A 320 0.51 7.05 5.94
C VAL A 320 1.13 7.53 7.25
N ARG A 321 2.20 6.90 7.71
CA ARG A 321 2.94 7.34 8.91
C ARG A 321 3.53 8.74 8.73
N ARG A 322 4.09 9.07 7.55
CA ARG A 322 4.59 10.43 7.25
C ARG A 322 3.48 11.47 7.29
N LEU A 323 2.29 11.15 6.75
CA LEU A 323 1.11 12.01 6.84
C LEU A 323 0.73 12.26 8.30
N ILE A 324 0.59 11.20 9.10
CA ILE A 324 0.20 11.28 10.51
C ILE A 324 1.22 12.10 11.32
N ASN A 325 2.51 11.89 11.12
CA ASN A 325 3.57 12.62 11.83
C ASN A 325 3.60 14.13 11.52
N ARG A 326 3.14 14.53 10.33
CA ARG A 326 3.13 15.93 9.88
C ARG A 326 1.77 16.61 9.99
N ALA A 327 0.76 15.86 10.42
CA ALA A 327 -0.61 16.33 10.49
C ALA A 327 -0.79 17.44 11.52
N ASP A 328 -1.23 18.62 11.06
CA ASP A 328 -1.79 19.67 11.89
C ASP A 328 -3.25 19.34 12.29
N SER A 329 -3.92 20.24 13.01
CA SER A 329 -5.30 20.01 13.44
C SER A 329 -6.27 19.78 12.28
N SER A 330 -6.11 20.52 11.17
CA SER A 330 -6.98 20.40 9.99
C SER A 330 -6.76 19.06 9.29
N THR A 331 -5.51 18.66 9.12
CA THR A 331 -5.15 17.36 8.50
C THR A 331 -5.63 16.18 9.35
N LYS A 332 -5.60 16.31 10.68
CA LYS A 332 -6.12 15.28 11.58
C LYS A 332 -7.63 15.12 11.43
N ASP A 333 -8.38 16.24 11.38
CA ASP A 333 -9.83 16.21 11.13
C ASP A 333 -10.15 15.55 9.77
N GLU A 334 -9.32 15.78 8.75
CA GLU A 334 -9.45 15.14 7.43
C GLU A 334 -9.20 13.64 7.48
N ILE A 335 -8.19 13.18 8.23
CA ILE A 335 -7.92 11.74 8.43
C ILE A 335 -9.11 11.09 9.16
N GLU A 336 -9.66 11.75 10.19
CA GLU A 336 -10.85 11.26 10.92
C GLU A 336 -12.06 11.11 10.00
N ARG A 337 -12.32 12.11 9.16
CA ARG A 337 -13.39 12.06 8.16
C ARG A 337 -13.21 10.91 7.19
N LEU A 338 -12.01 10.70 6.69
CA LEU A 338 -11.69 9.57 5.80
C LEU A 338 -11.96 8.22 6.46
N ILE A 339 -11.51 8.03 7.70
CA ILE A 339 -11.75 6.78 8.46
C ILE A 339 -13.24 6.57 8.72
N ALA A 340 -14.00 7.67 8.95
CA ALA A 340 -15.45 7.63 9.07
C ALA A 340 -16.19 7.34 7.74
N GLY A 341 -15.46 7.25 6.61
CA GLY A 341 -16.02 7.04 5.28
C GLY A 341 -16.50 8.33 4.60
N GLU A 342 -16.17 9.50 5.15
CA GLU A 342 -16.49 10.79 4.54
C GLU A 342 -15.42 11.20 3.53
N ALA A 343 -15.83 11.96 2.50
CA ALA A 343 -14.89 12.48 1.52
C ALA A 343 -14.18 13.75 2.00
N ILE A 344 -12.93 13.91 1.61
CA ILE A 344 -12.19 15.17 1.68
C ILE A 344 -11.97 15.74 0.28
N GLU A 345 -11.78 17.06 0.18
CA GLU A 345 -11.53 17.74 -1.10
C GLU A 345 -10.08 18.19 -1.17
N LYS A 346 -9.33 17.70 -2.18
CA LYS A 346 -7.90 18.01 -2.37
C LYS A 346 -7.56 18.30 -3.81
N VAL A 347 -6.70 19.29 -4.01
CA VAL A 347 -6.06 19.52 -5.30
C VAL A 347 -4.92 18.51 -5.45
N ILE A 348 -5.03 17.64 -6.44
CA ILE A 348 -4.07 16.55 -6.65
C ILE A 348 -3.07 16.91 -7.75
N ARG A 349 -1.81 16.75 -7.43
CA ARG A 349 -0.68 16.86 -8.35
C ARG A 349 -0.22 15.46 -8.75
N LEU A 350 -0.42 15.11 -10.02
CA LEU A 350 -0.03 13.79 -10.54
C LEU A 350 1.46 13.74 -10.97
N ASP A 351 2.15 14.87 -10.96
CA ASP A 351 3.51 15.06 -11.51
C ASP A 351 4.54 15.43 -10.44
N LEU A 352 4.42 14.85 -9.23
CA LEU A 352 5.35 15.10 -8.12
C LEU A 352 6.63 14.30 -8.27
N THR A 353 7.75 14.95 -7.89
CA THR A 353 9.04 14.29 -7.69
C THR A 353 9.20 13.81 -6.24
N TYR A 354 10.12 12.89 -5.99
CA TYR A 354 10.38 12.43 -4.61
C TYR A 354 10.85 13.58 -3.69
N ASP A 355 11.68 14.50 -4.18
CA ASP A 355 12.15 15.67 -3.43
C ASP A 355 11.00 16.64 -3.06
N GLU A 356 9.92 16.65 -3.84
CA GLU A 356 8.77 17.52 -3.58
C GLU A 356 7.78 16.93 -2.57
N ILE A 357 7.80 15.60 -2.32
CA ILE A 357 6.82 14.93 -1.44
C ILE A 357 6.76 15.59 -0.07
N ASP A 358 7.93 15.89 0.50
CA ASP A 358 8.03 16.46 1.85
C ASP A 358 7.90 17.98 1.92
N ASN A 359 7.73 18.67 0.78
CA ASN A 359 7.64 20.13 0.77
C ASN A 359 6.29 20.65 1.28
N SER A 360 5.22 19.86 1.15
CA SER A 360 3.91 20.23 1.66
C SER A 360 3.08 18.99 2.03
N ILE A 361 2.11 19.17 2.93
CA ILE A 361 1.14 18.13 3.29
C ILE A 361 0.26 17.75 2.09
N ASP A 362 -0.06 18.70 1.20
CA ASP A 362 -0.86 18.46 0.00
C ASP A 362 -0.16 17.51 -1.00
N ASN A 363 1.17 17.54 -1.03
CA ASN A 363 1.95 16.60 -1.85
C ASN A 363 1.82 15.18 -1.31
N ILE A 364 1.75 14.99 0.01
CA ILE A 364 1.54 13.67 0.63
C ILE A 364 0.15 13.13 0.26
N TRP A 365 -0.90 13.97 0.27
CA TRP A 365 -2.23 13.59 -0.21
C TRP A 365 -2.20 13.12 -1.67
N SER A 366 -1.46 13.81 -2.52
CA SER A 366 -1.29 13.46 -3.93
C SER A 366 -0.60 12.10 -4.10
N VAL A 367 0.41 11.80 -3.29
CA VAL A 367 1.10 10.51 -3.32
C VAL A 367 0.21 9.39 -2.76
N LEU A 368 -0.54 9.63 -1.68
CA LEU A 368 -1.51 8.66 -1.16
C LEU A 368 -2.57 8.28 -2.19
N PHE A 369 -3.04 9.26 -2.98
CA PHE A 369 -3.96 9.00 -4.08
C PHE A 369 -3.31 8.17 -5.19
N THR A 370 -2.14 8.54 -5.68
CA THR A 370 -1.48 7.85 -6.80
C THR A 370 -0.99 6.44 -6.44
N THR A 371 -0.69 6.21 -5.16
CA THR A 371 -0.23 4.90 -4.65
C THR A 371 -1.36 3.99 -4.16
N GLY A 372 -2.62 4.46 -4.18
CA GLY A 372 -3.80 3.65 -3.91
C GLY A 372 -4.28 3.62 -2.47
N TYR A 373 -3.74 4.47 -1.58
CA TYR A 373 -4.31 4.64 -0.22
C TYR A 373 -5.62 5.44 -0.24
N LEU A 374 -5.82 6.25 -1.28
CA LEU A 374 -7.03 7.02 -1.51
C LEU A 374 -7.54 6.78 -2.92
N THR A 375 -8.84 6.93 -3.13
CA THR A 375 -9.49 6.88 -4.43
C THR A 375 -10.38 8.09 -4.64
N LYS A 376 -10.69 8.40 -5.91
CA LYS A 376 -11.53 9.53 -6.30
C LYS A 376 -12.98 9.07 -6.49
N ILE A 377 -13.92 9.76 -5.85
CA ILE A 377 -15.36 9.55 -6.05
C ILE A 377 -16.06 10.71 -6.78
N GLY A 378 -15.34 11.79 -7.10
CA GLY A 378 -15.88 12.94 -7.80
C GLY A 378 -14.89 14.08 -7.89
N GLU A 379 -15.33 15.17 -8.52
CA GLU A 379 -14.56 16.40 -8.73
C GLU A 379 -15.40 17.61 -8.32
N VAL A 380 -14.74 18.65 -7.80
CA VAL A 380 -15.35 19.94 -7.45
C VAL A 380 -14.56 21.04 -8.13
N LYS A 381 -15.23 21.91 -8.88
CA LYS A 381 -14.59 23.09 -9.47
C LYS A 381 -14.19 24.05 -8.36
N LEU A 382 -12.95 24.51 -8.36
CA LEU A 382 -12.49 25.51 -7.39
C LEU A 382 -13.11 26.87 -7.68
N PRO A 383 -13.49 27.63 -6.63
CA PRO A 383 -13.92 29.03 -6.78
C PRO A 383 -12.83 29.84 -7.53
N ASP A 384 -13.26 30.67 -8.46
CA ASP A 384 -12.39 31.60 -9.22
C ASP A 384 -11.21 30.95 -9.97
N SER A 385 -11.31 29.64 -10.28
CA SER A 385 -10.28 28.86 -11.00
C SER A 385 -10.91 27.91 -12.01
N GLU A 386 -10.18 27.60 -13.08
CA GLU A 386 -10.51 26.50 -13.99
C GLU A 386 -9.99 25.14 -13.47
N SER A 387 -9.37 25.11 -12.31
CA SER A 387 -8.85 23.89 -11.67
C SER A 387 -9.93 23.18 -10.87
N TYR A 388 -9.73 21.87 -10.67
CA TYR A 388 -10.62 20.99 -9.91
C TYR A 388 -9.91 20.41 -8.70
N ALA A 389 -10.64 20.28 -7.59
CA ALA A 389 -10.27 19.43 -6.47
C ALA A 389 -10.94 18.06 -6.62
N TYR A 390 -10.26 17.00 -6.22
CA TYR A 390 -10.86 15.67 -6.17
C TYR A 390 -11.52 15.42 -4.81
N LYS A 391 -12.71 14.81 -4.84
CA LYS A 391 -13.32 14.21 -3.65
C LYS A 391 -12.68 12.85 -3.43
N LEU A 392 -11.87 12.75 -2.38
CA LEU A 392 -11.11 11.57 -2.05
C LEU A 392 -11.71 10.83 -0.86
N VAL A 393 -11.70 9.50 -0.94
CA VAL A 393 -12.10 8.59 0.15
C VAL A 393 -11.06 7.47 0.28
N ILE A 394 -11.08 6.77 1.40
CA ILE A 394 -10.41 5.48 1.54
C ILE A 394 -11.18 4.45 0.71
N PRO A 395 -10.53 3.67 -0.18
CA PRO A 395 -11.23 2.84 -1.14
C PRO A 395 -12.07 1.72 -0.50
N ASN A 396 -11.57 1.07 0.54
CA ASN A 396 -12.19 -0.14 1.08
C ASN A 396 -11.82 -0.39 2.55
N LYS A 397 -12.34 -1.48 3.12
CA LYS A 397 -12.07 -1.87 4.50
C LYS A 397 -10.60 -2.20 4.75
N GLU A 398 -9.93 -2.90 3.83
CA GLU A 398 -8.51 -3.24 4.00
C GLU A 398 -7.65 -2.00 4.19
N VAL A 399 -7.76 -1.03 3.28
CA VAL A 399 -6.98 0.22 3.37
C VAL A 399 -7.38 1.03 4.61
N ARG A 400 -8.65 0.98 5.04
CA ARG A 400 -9.09 1.61 6.30
C ARG A 400 -8.35 1.01 7.50
N GLU A 401 -8.21 -0.30 7.56
CA GLU A 401 -7.44 -0.97 8.61
C GLU A 401 -5.97 -0.53 8.62
N VAL A 402 -5.38 -0.26 7.44
CA VAL A 402 -4.01 0.32 7.35
C VAL A 402 -3.93 1.65 8.09
N PHE A 403 -4.86 2.57 7.85
CA PHE A 403 -4.88 3.85 8.55
C PHE A 403 -5.04 3.68 10.06
N ILE A 404 -5.95 2.82 10.49
CA ILE A 404 -6.20 2.54 11.92
C ILE A 404 -4.94 1.97 12.58
N LEU A 405 -4.30 0.97 11.98
CA LEU A 405 -3.09 0.34 12.50
C LEU A 405 -1.92 1.33 12.58
N GLN A 406 -1.72 2.17 11.55
CA GLN A 406 -0.65 3.18 11.57
C GLN A 406 -0.88 4.26 12.63
N ILE A 407 -2.13 4.63 12.89
CA ILE A 407 -2.48 5.53 13.99
C ILE A 407 -2.19 4.86 15.34
N GLN A 408 -2.54 3.58 15.50
CA GLN A 408 -2.25 2.84 16.73
C GLN A 408 -0.73 2.69 16.98
N GLU A 409 0.06 2.43 15.94
CA GLU A 409 1.52 2.37 16.04
C GLU A 409 2.12 3.74 16.40
N TRP A 410 1.71 4.79 15.70
CA TRP A 410 2.12 6.16 16.02
C TRP A 410 1.79 6.50 17.47
N PHE A 411 0.61 6.10 17.93
CA PHE A 411 0.16 6.28 19.29
C PHE A 411 1.12 5.59 20.30
N LYS A 412 1.49 4.33 20.06
CA LYS A 412 2.44 3.60 20.91
C LYS A 412 3.79 4.32 21.01
N ASP A 413 4.28 4.86 19.88
CA ASP A 413 5.55 5.58 19.83
C ASP A 413 5.48 6.91 20.61
N VAL A 414 4.39 7.66 20.50
CA VAL A 414 4.17 8.90 21.25
C VAL A 414 4.11 8.60 22.75
N VAL A 415 3.42 7.52 23.14
CA VAL A 415 3.34 7.06 24.54
C VAL A 415 4.72 6.68 25.07
N ALA A 416 5.50 5.92 24.29
CA ALA A 416 6.85 5.49 24.69
C ALA A 416 7.82 6.67 24.87
N ASN A 417 7.61 7.78 24.16
CA ASN A 417 8.43 8.99 24.26
C ASN A 417 8.00 9.94 25.41
N GLU A 418 6.82 9.72 26.02
CA GLU A 418 6.26 10.56 27.12
C GLU A 418 6.55 9.94 28.51
N ASN A 419 7.75 9.41 28.71
CA ASN A 419 8.15 8.69 29.94
C ASN A 419 7.79 9.44 31.25
N ASP A 420 7.89 10.78 31.29
CA ASP A 420 7.60 11.54 32.49
C ASP A 420 6.09 11.66 32.79
N THR A 421 5.27 11.89 31.75
CA THR A 421 3.81 11.94 31.86
C THR A 421 3.25 10.58 32.32
N MET A 422 3.81 9.49 31.78
CA MET A 422 3.39 8.13 32.12
C MET A 422 3.79 7.73 33.55
N LYS A 423 4.99 8.07 34.00
CA LYS A 423 5.42 7.86 35.39
C LYS A 423 4.55 8.63 36.38
N LEU A 424 4.21 9.87 36.02
CA LEU A 424 3.28 10.68 36.84
C LEU A 424 1.88 10.08 36.89
N LEU A 425 1.37 9.53 35.76
CA LEU A 425 0.08 8.84 35.71
C LEU A 425 0.09 7.58 36.58
N SER A 426 1.11 6.74 36.47
CA SER A 426 1.23 5.52 37.25
C SER A 426 1.32 5.81 38.75
N ARG A 427 2.11 6.81 39.12
CA ARG A 427 2.21 7.26 40.51
C ARG A 427 0.89 7.81 41.04
N ALA A 428 0.21 8.65 40.26
CA ALA A 428 -1.10 9.19 40.64
C ALA A 428 -2.16 8.10 40.86
N ILE A 429 -2.11 7.01 40.07
CA ILE A 429 -2.99 5.84 40.24
C ILE A 429 -2.69 5.13 41.57
N LEU A 430 -1.43 4.93 41.94
CA LEU A 430 -1.04 4.32 43.23
C LEU A 430 -1.36 5.22 44.42
N ASP A 431 -1.17 6.54 44.27
CA ASP A 431 -1.37 7.54 45.33
C ASP A 431 -2.86 7.95 45.50
N LYS A 432 -3.78 7.42 44.66
CA LYS A 432 -5.20 7.78 44.61
C LYS A 432 -5.42 9.28 44.34
N ASP A 433 -4.60 9.89 43.50
CA ASP A 433 -4.74 11.28 43.08
C ASP A 433 -5.58 11.40 41.80
N GLU A 434 -6.92 11.45 41.95
CA GLU A 434 -7.90 11.52 40.86
C GLU A 434 -7.67 12.74 39.96
N GLN A 435 -7.29 13.88 40.56
CA GLN A 435 -7.07 15.12 39.81
C GLN A 435 -5.83 15.00 38.92
N GLN A 436 -4.78 14.37 39.42
CA GLN A 436 -3.56 14.19 38.66
C GLN A 436 -3.74 13.10 37.58
N ILE A 437 -4.48 12.02 37.86
CA ILE A 437 -4.86 11.03 36.85
C ILE A 437 -5.60 11.72 35.70
N ALA A 438 -6.67 12.47 36.00
CA ALA A 438 -7.44 13.22 35.02
C ALA A 438 -6.59 14.23 34.24
N ARG A 439 -5.68 14.94 34.92
CA ARG A 439 -4.76 15.90 34.29
C ARG A 439 -3.82 15.23 33.29
N GLN A 440 -3.15 14.13 33.68
CA GLN A 440 -2.22 13.42 32.81
C GLN A 440 -2.96 12.81 31.62
N LEU A 441 -4.11 12.16 31.82
CA LEU A 441 -4.94 11.65 30.74
C LEU A 441 -5.42 12.76 29.80
N ASN A 442 -5.84 13.93 30.32
CA ASN A 442 -6.25 15.06 29.49
C ASN A 442 -5.10 15.63 28.66
N ILE A 443 -3.85 15.65 29.19
CA ILE A 443 -2.66 16.06 28.44
C ILE A 443 -2.43 15.08 27.27
N VAL A 444 -2.42 13.79 27.57
CA VAL A 444 -2.27 12.72 26.58
C VAL A 444 -3.35 12.82 25.51
N MET A 445 -4.63 12.90 25.92
CA MET A 445 -5.75 13.02 24.99
C MET A 445 -5.72 14.33 24.18
N GLY A 446 -5.35 15.44 24.78
CA GLY A 446 -5.24 16.73 24.09
C GLY A 446 -4.25 16.71 22.93
N ARG A 447 -3.16 15.94 23.06
CA ARG A 447 -2.16 15.72 22.01
C ARG A 447 -2.58 14.65 20.99
N MET A 448 -3.40 13.69 21.40
CA MET A 448 -3.69 12.45 20.66
C MET A 448 -5.06 12.40 19.99
N ILE A 449 -6.11 12.89 20.63
CA ILE A 449 -7.50 12.60 20.24
C ILE A 449 -8.05 13.48 19.12
N SER A 450 -7.30 14.40 18.51
CA SER A 450 -7.81 15.00 17.28
C SER A 450 -7.96 14.00 16.12
N ILE A 451 -7.32 12.83 16.21
CA ILE A 451 -7.39 11.77 15.20
C ILE A 451 -8.51 10.74 15.48
N LEU A 452 -9.15 10.79 16.63
CA LEU A 452 -9.95 9.67 17.15
C LEU A 452 -11.37 10.05 17.59
N ASP A 453 -11.81 11.26 17.29
CA ASP A 453 -13.19 11.68 17.55
C ASP A 453 -14.14 11.15 16.45
N ILE A 454 -14.05 9.82 16.24
CA ILE A 454 -14.77 9.09 15.20
C ILE A 454 -16.27 9.16 15.50
N LYS A 455 -17.09 9.34 14.48
CA LYS A 455 -18.54 9.05 14.48
C LYS A 455 -18.79 7.52 14.57
N ALA A 456 -18.07 6.85 15.48
CA ALA A 456 -18.33 5.46 15.78
C ALA A 456 -19.56 5.31 16.69
N PRO A 457 -20.27 4.18 16.67
CA PRO A 457 -21.26 3.84 17.69
C PRO A 457 -20.69 3.98 19.11
N ASP A 458 -21.52 4.30 20.10
CA ASP A 458 -21.05 4.63 21.45
C ASP A 458 -20.30 3.47 22.13
N ASP A 459 -20.69 2.24 21.86
CA ASP A 459 -20.01 1.00 22.30
C ASP A 459 -18.58 0.87 21.71
N MET A 460 -18.38 1.25 20.46
CA MET A 460 -17.05 1.29 19.84
C MET A 460 -16.16 2.38 20.46
N LYS A 461 -16.73 3.51 20.89
CA LYS A 461 -15.98 4.57 21.57
C LYS A 461 -15.49 4.14 22.94
N GLU A 462 -16.32 3.44 23.72
CA GLU A 462 -15.94 2.91 25.04
C GLU A 462 -14.77 1.91 24.88
N ASN A 463 -14.89 0.96 23.96
CA ASN A 463 -13.82 0.02 23.62
C ASN A 463 -12.52 0.70 23.17
N PHE A 464 -12.64 1.82 22.46
CA PHE A 464 -11.48 2.62 22.07
C PHE A 464 -10.75 3.21 23.27
N TYR A 465 -11.44 3.91 24.18
CA TYR A 465 -10.81 4.50 25.37
C TYR A 465 -10.28 3.43 26.33
N HIS A 466 -10.94 2.29 26.41
CA HIS A 466 -10.44 1.12 27.13
C HIS A 466 -9.11 0.61 26.55
N GLY A 467 -9.04 0.39 25.23
CA GLY A 467 -7.81 -0.03 24.55
C GLY A 467 -6.69 0.99 24.68
N LEU A 468 -7.02 2.29 24.60
CA LEU A 468 -6.11 3.40 24.82
C LEU A 468 -5.48 3.34 26.22
N LEU A 469 -6.29 3.29 27.24
CA LEU A 469 -5.84 3.27 28.63
C LEU A 469 -5.01 2.02 28.93
N LEU A 470 -5.44 0.87 28.43
CA LEU A 470 -4.69 -0.39 28.54
C LEU A 470 -3.30 -0.30 27.90
N GLY A 471 -3.19 0.30 26.71
CA GLY A 471 -1.92 0.51 26.02
C GLY A 471 -0.98 1.43 26.79
N LEU A 472 -1.51 2.54 27.32
CA LEU A 472 -0.79 3.49 28.15
C LEU A 472 -0.19 2.82 29.39
N LEU A 473 -1.00 2.06 30.11
CA LEU A 473 -0.60 1.43 31.37
C LEU A 473 0.41 0.31 31.16
N ARG A 474 0.24 -0.54 30.13
CA ARG A 474 1.19 -1.63 29.79
C ARG A 474 2.54 -1.13 29.32
N GLY A 475 2.55 -0.07 28.52
CA GLY A 475 3.80 0.51 28.00
C GLY A 475 4.68 1.17 29.06
N SER A 476 4.07 1.58 30.19
CA SER A 476 4.75 2.42 31.21
C SER A 476 5.17 1.66 32.46
N ASN A 477 4.64 0.47 32.69
CA ASN A 477 4.82 -0.26 33.94
C ASN A 477 5.15 -1.75 33.68
N PRO A 478 6.39 -2.07 33.31
CA PRO A 478 6.77 -3.46 33.01
C PRO A 478 6.63 -4.43 34.20
N GLY A 479 6.63 -3.91 35.43
CA GLY A 479 6.41 -4.70 36.64
C GLY A 479 4.94 -4.91 37.02
N TRP A 480 3.99 -4.28 36.30
CA TRP A 480 2.58 -4.44 36.57
C TRP A 480 1.98 -5.60 35.76
N LEU A 481 1.27 -6.51 36.43
CA LEU A 481 0.47 -7.50 35.73
C LEU A 481 -0.89 -6.93 35.39
N ILE A 482 -1.11 -6.52 34.13
CA ILE A 482 -2.33 -5.85 33.67
C ILE A 482 -3.14 -6.83 32.83
N LYS A 483 -4.38 -7.09 33.24
CA LYS A 483 -5.36 -7.94 32.55
C LYS A 483 -6.54 -7.08 32.08
N SER A 484 -7.09 -7.43 30.94
CA SER A 484 -8.23 -6.74 30.31
C SER A 484 -9.37 -7.73 30.07
N ASN A 485 -10.61 -7.27 30.20
CA ASN A 485 -11.82 -8.06 29.99
C ASN A 485 -11.78 -9.42 30.73
N ARG A 486 -11.40 -9.40 31.98
CA ARG A 486 -11.31 -10.62 32.80
C ARG A 486 -12.59 -10.80 33.61
N GLU A 487 -13.05 -12.04 33.62
CA GLU A 487 -14.10 -12.47 34.55
C GLU A 487 -13.67 -12.19 36.01
N SER A 488 -14.48 -11.46 36.74
CA SER A 488 -14.26 -11.08 38.12
C SER A 488 -15.62 -10.83 38.79
N GLY A 489 -15.88 -11.52 39.90
CA GLY A 489 -17.20 -11.49 40.53
C GLY A 489 -18.30 -11.93 39.56
N ASP A 490 -19.38 -11.14 39.45
CA ASP A 490 -20.56 -11.42 38.62
C ASP A 490 -20.47 -10.79 37.22
N GLY A 491 -19.25 -10.51 36.70
CA GLY A 491 -19.07 -9.90 35.38
C GLY A 491 -17.64 -9.85 34.89
N PHE A 492 -17.38 -8.98 33.91
CA PHE A 492 -16.06 -8.76 33.33
C PHE A 492 -15.61 -7.34 33.63
N SER A 493 -14.47 -7.19 34.33
CA SER A 493 -13.84 -5.89 34.58
C SER A 493 -13.07 -5.42 33.34
N ASP A 494 -13.15 -4.14 33.00
CA ASP A 494 -12.41 -3.58 31.87
C ASP A 494 -10.90 -3.74 32.04
N ILE A 495 -10.33 -3.24 33.13
CA ILE A 495 -8.90 -3.35 33.42
C ILE A 495 -8.69 -3.73 34.89
N LEU A 496 -7.94 -4.84 35.10
CA LEU A 496 -7.50 -5.29 36.42
C LEU A 496 -5.99 -5.27 36.46
N ILE A 497 -5.42 -4.60 37.46
CA ILE A 497 -3.99 -4.39 37.61
C ILE A 497 -3.52 -4.98 38.94
N LYS A 498 -2.41 -5.70 38.88
CA LYS A 498 -1.65 -6.18 40.04
C LYS A 498 -0.28 -5.50 40.01
N PRO A 499 -0.10 -4.44 40.83
CA PRO A 499 1.22 -3.81 40.99
C PRO A 499 2.26 -4.75 41.58
N GLU A 500 3.52 -4.30 41.63
CA GLU A 500 4.63 -5.04 42.26
C GLU A 500 4.39 -5.31 43.76
N ASP A 501 3.69 -4.40 44.44
CA ASP A 501 3.24 -4.62 45.82
C ASP A 501 2.22 -5.76 45.85
N PRO A 502 2.53 -6.88 46.54
CA PRO A 502 1.65 -8.06 46.55
C PRO A 502 0.32 -7.81 47.26
N ASP A 503 0.21 -6.80 48.14
CA ASP A 503 -1.01 -6.45 48.85
C ASP A 503 -1.91 -5.48 48.04
N ALA A 504 -1.35 -4.82 47.03
CA ALA A 504 -2.07 -3.84 46.23
C ALA A 504 -2.82 -4.46 45.04
N GLY A 505 -4.01 -3.94 44.77
CA GLY A 505 -4.80 -4.26 43.58
C GLY A 505 -5.50 -3.01 43.03
N ILE A 506 -5.68 -2.93 41.72
CA ILE A 506 -6.35 -1.79 41.08
C ILE A 506 -7.38 -2.32 40.08
N ILE A 507 -8.56 -1.73 40.12
CA ILE A 507 -9.67 -1.99 39.19
C ILE A 507 -10.02 -0.70 38.49
N ILE A 508 -10.12 -0.72 37.18
CA ILE A 508 -10.54 0.43 36.38
C ILE A 508 -11.69 0.03 35.49
N GLU A 509 -12.78 0.78 35.55
CA GLU A 509 -13.92 0.67 34.66
C GLU A 509 -14.00 1.95 33.80
N VAL A 510 -14.17 1.78 32.51
CA VAL A 510 -14.18 2.87 31.53
C VAL A 510 -15.59 3.10 31.02
N LYS A 511 -16.02 4.37 30.90
CA LYS A 511 -17.30 4.75 30.31
C LYS A 511 -17.12 5.87 29.30
N TYR A 512 -17.99 5.91 28.31
CA TYR A 512 -18.08 7.00 27.35
C TYR A 512 -19.30 7.88 27.64
N ALA A 513 -19.08 9.19 27.70
CA ALA A 513 -20.13 10.19 27.79
C ALA A 513 -20.27 10.98 26.49
N LYS A 514 -21.48 11.12 25.94
CA LYS A 514 -21.76 11.88 24.70
C LYS A 514 -21.47 13.38 24.86
N GLU A 515 -21.66 13.92 26.04
CA GLU A 515 -21.49 15.33 26.37
C GLU A 515 -20.64 15.49 27.63
N ILE A 516 -19.91 16.61 27.72
CA ILE A 516 -19.05 16.92 28.87
C ILE A 516 -19.82 16.93 30.19
N LYS A 517 -21.08 17.40 30.17
CA LYS A 517 -21.95 17.40 31.37
C LYS A 517 -22.29 16.00 31.88
N GLY A 518 -22.18 14.97 31.04
CA GLY A 518 -22.44 13.59 31.40
C GLY A 518 -21.26 12.85 32.03
N LEU A 519 -20.08 13.45 32.11
CA LEU A 519 -18.88 12.80 32.62
C LEU A 519 -19.00 12.34 34.08
N ASP A 520 -19.56 13.18 34.96
CA ASP A 520 -19.70 12.81 36.37
C ASP A 520 -20.66 11.62 36.53
N ALA A 521 -21.82 11.66 35.88
CA ALA A 521 -22.79 10.55 35.91
C ALA A 521 -22.22 9.25 35.30
N ALA A 522 -21.36 9.34 34.29
CA ALA A 522 -20.69 8.19 33.69
C ALA A 522 -19.61 7.60 34.63
N CYS A 523 -18.87 8.42 35.38
CA CYS A 523 -17.97 7.96 36.44
C CYS A 523 -18.73 7.24 37.56
N ASP A 524 -19.87 7.82 38.01
CA ASP A 524 -20.72 7.21 39.05
C ASP A 524 -21.26 5.85 38.59
N ALA A 525 -21.66 5.75 37.31
CA ALA A 525 -22.11 4.47 36.73
C ALA A 525 -20.99 3.43 36.67
N ALA A 526 -19.77 3.85 36.32
CA ALA A 526 -18.58 2.97 36.34
C ALA A 526 -18.29 2.45 37.75
N MET A 527 -18.33 3.32 38.76
CA MET A 527 -18.10 2.94 40.15
C MET A 527 -19.23 2.05 40.69
N ALA A 528 -20.48 2.31 40.32
CA ALA A 528 -21.61 1.45 40.67
C ALA A 528 -21.42 0.04 40.06
N GLN A 529 -21.02 -0.07 38.80
CA GLN A 529 -20.77 -1.35 38.14
C GLN A 529 -19.67 -2.16 38.84
N ILE A 530 -18.55 -1.55 39.23
CA ILE A 530 -17.49 -2.21 39.98
C ILE A 530 -18.04 -2.87 41.27
N LYS A 531 -18.88 -2.12 42.02
CA LYS A 531 -19.46 -2.57 43.29
C LYS A 531 -20.53 -3.64 43.08
N ASP A 532 -21.48 -3.38 42.18
CA ASP A 532 -22.60 -4.29 41.93
C ASP A 532 -22.15 -5.64 41.38
N LYS A 533 -21.08 -5.65 40.60
CA LYS A 533 -20.48 -6.84 40.00
C LYS A 533 -19.34 -7.46 40.81
N ARG A 534 -19.02 -6.85 41.98
CA ARG A 534 -18.02 -7.35 42.92
C ARG A 534 -16.66 -7.65 42.25
N TYR A 535 -16.17 -6.73 41.42
CA TYR A 535 -14.92 -6.93 40.66
C TYR A 535 -13.67 -7.06 41.54
N ASP A 536 -13.76 -6.73 42.84
CA ASP A 536 -12.70 -6.90 43.82
C ASP A 536 -12.51 -8.37 44.29
N GLU A 537 -13.48 -9.24 44.10
CA GLU A 537 -13.38 -10.64 44.56
C GLU A 537 -12.16 -11.37 44.01
N ALA A 538 -11.87 -11.24 42.72
CA ALA A 538 -10.72 -11.90 42.09
C ALA A 538 -9.35 -11.39 42.64
N LEU A 539 -9.28 -10.20 43.21
CA LEU A 539 -8.09 -9.70 43.88
C LEU A 539 -8.03 -10.14 45.34
N ARG A 540 -9.19 -10.22 46.04
CA ARG A 540 -9.27 -10.70 47.40
C ARG A 540 -8.98 -12.18 47.51
N ASP A 541 -9.39 -12.99 46.53
CA ASP A 541 -9.07 -14.43 46.43
C ASP A 541 -7.57 -14.70 46.28
N GLU A 542 -6.82 -13.68 45.87
CA GLU A 542 -5.35 -13.71 45.79
C GLU A 542 -4.67 -12.98 46.98
N ASP A 543 -5.38 -12.84 48.12
CA ASP A 543 -4.93 -12.22 49.36
C ASP A 543 -4.54 -10.73 49.24
N ARG A 544 -5.04 -10.00 48.19
CA ARG A 544 -4.80 -8.55 48.03
C ARG A 544 -5.86 -7.77 48.81
N CYS A 545 -5.43 -7.02 49.80
CA CYS A 545 -6.31 -6.29 50.72
C CYS A 545 -6.35 -4.77 50.47
N ASN A 546 -5.35 -4.22 49.80
CA ASN A 546 -5.28 -2.79 49.46
C ASN A 546 -5.77 -2.56 48.01
N ILE A 547 -7.10 -2.51 47.83
CA ILE A 547 -7.72 -2.44 46.51
C ILE A 547 -8.20 -1.01 46.23
N LEU A 548 -7.73 -0.44 45.11
CA LEU A 548 -8.19 0.84 44.58
C LEU A 548 -9.11 0.62 43.37
N ALA A 549 -10.25 1.26 43.35
CA ALA A 549 -11.21 1.22 42.26
C ALA A 549 -11.32 2.60 41.59
N TYR A 550 -11.35 2.63 40.27
CA TYR A 550 -11.48 3.86 39.48
C TYR A 550 -12.59 3.72 38.46
N GLY A 551 -13.53 4.68 38.47
CA GLY A 551 -14.41 4.94 37.34
C GLY A 551 -13.85 6.07 36.50
N ILE A 552 -13.51 5.79 35.24
CA ILE A 552 -12.94 6.76 34.31
C ILE A 552 -13.90 6.98 33.16
N ALA A 553 -14.47 8.19 33.06
CA ALA A 553 -15.34 8.56 31.96
C ALA A 553 -14.63 9.46 30.96
N PHE A 554 -14.84 9.19 29.69
CA PHE A 554 -14.27 9.94 28.57
C PHE A 554 -15.38 10.63 27.75
N CYS A 555 -15.10 11.85 27.31
CA CYS A 555 -15.90 12.59 26.34
C CYS A 555 -14.95 13.37 25.43
N ARG A 556 -14.74 12.93 24.20
CA ARG A 556 -13.79 13.54 23.27
C ARG A 556 -12.39 13.68 23.91
N LYS A 557 -11.87 14.90 24.01
CA LYS A 557 -10.54 15.21 24.59
C LYS A 557 -10.56 15.42 26.12
N ARG A 558 -11.65 15.07 26.78
CA ARG A 558 -11.82 15.29 28.22
C ARG A 558 -12.10 13.98 28.93
N CYS A 559 -11.53 13.82 30.10
CA CYS A 559 -11.91 12.76 31.01
C CYS A 559 -12.19 13.29 32.40
N ARG A 560 -12.97 12.51 33.13
CA ARG A 560 -13.22 12.64 34.57
C ARG A 560 -12.82 11.33 35.22
N VAL A 561 -12.32 11.40 36.43
CA VAL A 561 -11.89 10.24 37.22
C VAL A 561 -12.50 10.35 38.60
N VAL A 562 -13.07 9.27 39.07
CA VAL A 562 -13.52 9.08 40.45
C VAL A 562 -12.87 7.82 40.99
N GLY A 563 -12.27 7.87 42.17
CA GLY A 563 -11.59 6.77 42.80
C GLY A 563 -12.02 6.48 44.22
N GLU A 564 -12.05 5.21 44.61
CA GLU A 564 -12.39 4.75 45.94
C GLU A 564 -11.46 3.64 46.40
N LYS A 565 -11.24 3.50 47.69
CA LYS A 565 -10.57 2.34 48.27
C LYS A 565 -11.63 1.36 48.71
N LEU A 566 -11.59 0.11 48.23
CA LEU A 566 -12.55 -0.96 48.54
C LEU A 566 -12.09 -1.82 49.73
#